data_6801fb5da07f12bafe648d292e50c58f
#
_entry.id   6801fb5da07f12bafe648d292e50c58f
#
_cell.length_a   1.000
_cell.length_b   1.000
_cell.length_c   1.000
_cell.angle_alpha   90.00
_cell.angle_beta   90.00
_cell.angle_gamma   90.00
#
_symmetry.space_group_name_H-M   'P 1'
#
loop_
_entity.id
_entity.type
_entity.pdbx_description
1 polymer ?
#
loop_
_entity_poly.entity_id
_entity_poly.type
_entity_poly.pdbx_seq_one_letter_code
_entity_poly.pdbx_strand_id
1 'polypeptide(L)'
;MSNSQKQNGSIIAIITMFFLYAMIAFVTNLGAPIGVIWKSQPGIDGNNMLGMMGNFMNFFAYLFMGIPAGKMLTKIGYKKSALIGIAVGFFGVLVQFISSFPTGIAGFCVYLLGAFISGFSVCILNTVVNPMLNLLGGGGNRGNQLNLIGGTLNSLTGTLTPMLVGALIGEVTKSTQMADVNLVLYIAMAVFAGAFVALTFIPIQDPELGKVTAETKFEHSPWSFRHCTLGVIPIFVYVGVEVGIPGALNFYLSDTTEKGAGLLENAATIGGAVAAMYWLLMLCGRLVSGFIAGKVSSRQLMLATTCVGMILILAAMVLPKTSTVTMPLFSIMTFSFTSAVVPVSALLLVLCGLCTSIMWASIFNLATEGLGKYTAQASGIFMMMVVGGGVLPLIQGWFSNFMGYMPSYFVYLLAMAYMFYYALFGCKNVNKDIPVE
;
A
#
# COMPACT_ATOMS: atom_id res chain seq x y z
N MET A 1 9.73 0.27 38.94
CA MET A 1 10.52 -0.05 37.71
C MET A 1 11.61 0.97 37.55
N SER A 2 12.85 0.56 37.39
CA SER A 2 13.99 1.46 37.19
C SER A 2 13.89 2.19 35.83
N ASN A 3 14.51 3.37 35.70
CA ASN A 3 14.52 4.12 34.44
C ASN A 3 15.08 3.29 33.26
N SER A 4 16.01 2.39 33.50
CA SER A 4 16.57 1.48 32.48
C SER A 4 15.54 0.43 32.00
N GLN A 5 14.67 -0.09 32.85
CA GLN A 5 13.60 -1.02 32.45
C GLN A 5 12.49 -0.35 31.63
N LYS A 6 12.15 0.91 31.96
CA LYS A 6 11.22 1.73 31.13
C LYS A 6 11.81 2.03 29.75
N GLN A 7 13.09 2.31 29.66
CA GLN A 7 13.79 2.62 28.41
C GLN A 7 13.92 1.39 27.51
N ASN A 8 14.27 0.22 28.08
CA ASN A 8 14.34 -1.05 27.33
C ASN A 8 12.96 -1.49 26.81
N GLY A 9 11.91 -1.37 27.61
CA GLY A 9 10.54 -1.69 27.18
C GLY A 9 10.06 -0.81 26.01
N SER A 10 10.47 0.46 25.98
CA SER A 10 10.16 1.37 24.87
C SER A 10 10.89 0.98 23.57
N ILE A 11 12.16 0.56 23.63
CA ILE A 11 12.93 0.15 22.44
C ILE A 11 12.34 -1.11 21.83
N ILE A 12 12.01 -2.12 22.64
CA ILE A 12 11.40 -3.37 22.17
C ILE A 12 10.05 -3.08 21.50
N ALA A 13 9.24 -2.20 22.08
CA ALA A 13 7.98 -1.78 21.48
C ALA A 13 8.17 -1.10 20.11
N ILE A 14 9.18 -0.22 19.97
CA ILE A 14 9.52 0.44 18.70
C ILE A 14 9.93 -0.60 17.65
N ILE A 15 10.82 -1.54 17.99
CA ILE A 15 11.25 -2.61 17.07
C ILE A 15 10.04 -3.45 16.62
N THR A 16 9.14 -3.77 17.56
CA THR A 16 7.91 -4.51 17.24
C THR A 16 7.04 -3.73 16.25
N MET A 17 6.86 -2.44 16.44
CA MET A 17 6.09 -1.60 15.49
C MET A 17 6.75 -1.56 14.12
N PHE A 18 8.07 -1.49 14.03
CA PHE A 18 8.79 -1.57 12.76
C PHE A 18 8.57 -2.91 12.05
N PHE A 19 8.57 -3.99 12.81
CA PHE A 19 8.28 -5.31 12.27
C PHE A 19 6.84 -5.42 11.75
N LEU A 20 5.87 -4.85 12.46
CA LEU A 20 4.48 -4.79 12.00
C LEU A 20 4.34 -3.96 10.71
N TYR A 21 5.11 -2.87 10.54
CA TYR A 21 5.15 -2.13 9.27
C TYR A 21 5.62 -3.00 8.10
N ALA A 22 6.65 -3.82 8.33
CA ALA A 22 7.11 -4.77 7.32
C ALA A 22 6.04 -5.83 6.98
N MET A 23 5.35 -6.36 7.98
CA MET A 23 4.26 -7.32 7.78
C MET A 23 3.10 -6.73 6.97
N ILE A 24 2.70 -5.49 7.26
CA ILE A 24 1.66 -4.78 6.51
C ILE A 24 2.04 -4.72 5.03
N ALA A 25 3.25 -4.25 4.73
CA ALA A 25 3.74 -4.14 3.36
C ALA A 25 3.83 -5.48 2.64
N PHE A 26 4.28 -6.52 3.34
CA PHE A 26 4.37 -7.86 2.80
C PHE A 26 3.01 -8.35 2.31
N VAL A 27 2.00 -8.34 3.18
CA VAL A 27 0.66 -8.80 2.84
C VAL A 27 0.00 -7.96 1.75
N THR A 28 0.14 -6.63 1.83
CA THR A 28 -0.43 -5.71 0.85
C THR A 28 0.14 -5.95 -0.55
N ASN A 29 1.45 -6.24 -0.65
CA ASN A 29 2.13 -6.40 -1.93
C ASN A 29 2.10 -7.84 -2.49
N LEU A 30 1.45 -8.79 -1.82
CA LEU A 30 1.19 -10.12 -2.39
C LEU A 30 0.11 -10.11 -3.49
N GLY A 31 -0.84 -9.19 -3.42
CA GLY A 31 -2.05 -9.22 -4.25
C GLY A 31 -1.78 -9.19 -5.75
N ALA A 32 -0.92 -8.29 -6.22
CA ALA A 32 -0.63 -8.17 -7.65
C ALA A 32 0.18 -9.36 -8.20
N PRO A 33 1.32 -9.79 -7.61
CA PRO A 33 2.06 -10.95 -8.10
C PRO A 33 1.24 -12.26 -8.10
N ILE A 34 0.45 -12.50 -7.05
CA ILE A 34 -0.44 -13.67 -7.00
C ILE A 34 -1.57 -13.53 -8.03
N GLY A 35 -2.05 -12.32 -8.28
CA GLY A 35 -3.04 -12.03 -9.30
C GLY A 35 -2.59 -12.42 -10.72
N VAL A 36 -1.30 -12.35 -11.01
CA VAL A 36 -0.73 -12.84 -12.29
C VAL A 36 -0.95 -14.34 -12.46
N ILE A 37 -0.84 -15.14 -11.37
CA ILE A 37 -1.11 -16.58 -11.39
C ILE A 37 -2.60 -16.83 -11.64
N TRP A 38 -3.48 -16.20 -10.88
CA TRP A 38 -4.92 -16.40 -11.02
C TRP A 38 -5.43 -16.00 -12.40
N LYS A 39 -4.87 -14.92 -12.97
CA LYS A 39 -5.19 -14.49 -14.34
C LYS A 39 -4.99 -15.59 -15.37
N SER A 40 -4.00 -16.46 -15.19
CA SER A 40 -3.66 -17.55 -16.15
C SER A 40 -4.51 -18.80 -15.96
N GLN A 41 -5.32 -18.89 -14.88
CA GLN A 41 -6.08 -20.09 -14.57
C GLN A 41 -7.32 -20.27 -15.47
N PRO A 42 -7.71 -21.55 -15.74
CA PRO A 42 -8.97 -21.83 -16.46
C PRO A 42 -10.18 -21.19 -15.79
N GLY A 43 -11.04 -20.56 -16.59
CA GLY A 43 -12.22 -19.83 -16.13
C GLY A 43 -11.99 -18.35 -15.81
N ILE A 44 -10.73 -17.91 -15.77
CA ILE A 44 -10.35 -16.50 -15.66
C ILE A 44 -9.76 -16.00 -16.98
N ASP A 45 -9.10 -16.90 -17.72
CA ASP A 45 -8.74 -16.81 -19.14
C ASP A 45 -8.10 -15.48 -19.57
N GLY A 46 -7.10 -15.03 -18.82
CA GLY A 46 -6.34 -13.81 -19.10
C GLY A 46 -7.05 -12.51 -18.73
N ASN A 47 -8.15 -12.57 -17.98
CA ASN A 47 -8.88 -11.38 -17.55
C ASN A 47 -8.13 -10.59 -16.48
N ASN A 48 -7.63 -9.39 -16.83
CA ASN A 48 -6.85 -8.54 -15.95
C ASN A 48 -7.67 -8.03 -14.76
N MET A 49 -8.94 -7.72 -14.93
CA MET A 49 -9.81 -7.30 -13.83
C MET A 49 -9.94 -8.40 -12.77
N LEU A 50 -10.19 -9.64 -13.21
CA LEU A 50 -10.27 -10.77 -12.28
C LEU A 50 -8.91 -11.05 -11.61
N GLY A 51 -7.81 -10.93 -12.33
CA GLY A 51 -6.47 -11.02 -11.74
C GLY A 51 -6.23 -9.99 -10.63
N MET A 52 -6.75 -8.77 -10.77
CA MET A 52 -6.64 -7.71 -9.75
C MET A 52 -7.64 -7.86 -8.59
N MET A 53 -8.58 -8.82 -8.65
CA MET A 53 -9.64 -8.97 -7.65
C MET A 53 -9.09 -9.29 -6.25
N GLY A 54 -7.98 -10.04 -6.14
CA GLY A 54 -7.33 -10.32 -4.85
C GLY A 54 -6.83 -9.05 -4.18
N ASN A 55 -6.19 -8.18 -4.96
CA ASN A 55 -5.79 -6.85 -4.48
C ASN A 55 -7.01 -6.01 -4.07
N PHE A 56 -8.06 -6.01 -4.90
CA PHE A 56 -9.31 -5.33 -4.56
C PHE A 56 -9.90 -5.82 -3.23
N MET A 57 -10.01 -7.12 -3.01
CA MET A 57 -10.58 -7.69 -1.79
C MET A 57 -9.78 -7.31 -0.54
N ASN A 58 -8.45 -7.26 -0.63
CA ASN A 58 -7.60 -6.81 0.45
C ASN A 58 -7.91 -5.37 0.86
N PHE A 59 -7.99 -4.45 -0.12
CA PHE A 59 -8.30 -3.04 0.16
C PHE A 59 -9.78 -2.79 0.48
N PHE A 60 -10.69 -3.61 -0.05
CA PHE A 60 -12.12 -3.49 0.22
C PHE A 60 -12.45 -3.68 1.70
N ALA A 61 -11.67 -4.48 2.40
CA ALA A 61 -11.79 -4.65 3.85
C ALA A 61 -11.63 -3.34 4.64
N TYR A 62 -10.86 -2.38 4.14
CA TYR A 62 -10.68 -1.08 4.81
C TYR A 62 -11.98 -0.28 4.92
N LEU A 63 -12.88 -0.42 3.94
CA LEU A 63 -14.17 0.24 3.95
C LEU A 63 -15.00 -0.14 5.17
N PHE A 64 -14.90 -1.38 5.62
CA PHE A 64 -15.62 -1.90 6.77
C PHE A 64 -14.85 -1.73 8.08
N MET A 65 -13.52 -1.83 8.03
CA MET A 65 -12.70 -1.91 9.23
C MET A 65 -12.09 -0.57 9.66
N GLY A 66 -12.04 0.45 8.81
CA GLY A 66 -11.39 1.73 9.12
C GLY A 66 -11.91 2.39 10.40
N ILE A 67 -13.23 2.56 10.54
CA ILE A 67 -13.84 3.11 11.76
C ILE A 67 -13.78 2.13 12.94
N PRO A 68 -14.16 0.83 12.80
CA PRO A 68 -14.03 -0.14 13.89
C PRO A 68 -12.61 -0.26 14.45
N ALA A 69 -11.58 -0.27 13.60
CA ALA A 69 -10.19 -0.33 14.04
C ALA A 69 -9.82 0.85 14.96
N GLY A 70 -10.20 2.07 14.59
CA GLY A 70 -10.00 3.24 15.44
C GLY A 70 -10.72 3.12 16.81
N LYS A 71 -11.96 2.59 16.82
CA LYS A 71 -12.70 2.34 18.07
C LYS A 71 -12.05 1.22 18.92
N MET A 72 -11.40 0.25 18.29
CA MET A 72 -10.67 -0.79 19.02
C MET A 72 -9.52 -0.19 19.84
N LEU A 73 -8.76 0.77 19.29
CA LEU A 73 -7.66 1.41 20.01
C LEU A 73 -8.11 2.04 21.31
N THR A 74 -9.23 2.75 21.29
CA THR A 74 -9.76 3.45 22.47
C THR A 74 -10.41 2.50 23.49
N LYS A 75 -11.02 1.38 23.03
CA LYS A 75 -11.73 0.43 23.90
C LYS A 75 -10.84 -0.63 24.52
N ILE A 76 -9.92 -1.21 23.75
CA ILE A 76 -9.11 -2.37 24.16
C ILE A 76 -7.61 -2.10 24.15
N GLY A 77 -7.18 -0.93 23.67
CA GLY A 77 -5.78 -0.48 23.61
C GLY A 77 -5.00 -0.98 22.41
N TYR A 78 -3.78 -0.45 22.26
CA TYR A 78 -2.92 -0.73 21.12
C TYR A 78 -2.45 -2.19 21.06
N LYS A 79 -1.99 -2.74 22.20
CA LYS A 79 -1.46 -4.11 22.27
C LYS A 79 -2.50 -5.16 21.87
N LYS A 80 -3.70 -5.09 22.45
CA LYS A 80 -4.76 -6.03 22.15
C LYS A 80 -5.25 -5.90 20.72
N SER A 81 -5.37 -4.66 20.21
CA SER A 81 -5.74 -4.41 18.82
C SER A 81 -4.70 -4.97 17.85
N ALA A 82 -3.40 -4.80 18.13
CA ALA A 82 -2.33 -5.40 17.33
C ALA A 82 -2.38 -6.94 17.34
N LEU A 83 -2.57 -7.57 18.50
CA LEU A 83 -2.70 -9.02 18.60
C LEU A 83 -3.88 -9.57 17.79
N ILE A 84 -5.03 -8.88 17.84
CA ILE A 84 -6.20 -9.26 17.02
C ILE A 84 -5.85 -9.09 15.54
N GLY A 85 -5.22 -7.97 15.14
CA GLY A 85 -4.79 -7.74 13.76
C GLY A 85 -3.86 -8.85 13.25
N ILE A 86 -2.86 -9.23 14.06
CA ILE A 86 -1.91 -10.31 13.73
C ILE A 86 -2.63 -11.66 13.60
N ALA A 87 -3.51 -12.01 14.53
CA ALA A 87 -4.28 -13.25 14.48
C ALA A 87 -5.17 -13.32 13.22
N VAL A 88 -5.89 -12.23 12.90
CA VAL A 88 -6.71 -12.13 11.69
C VAL A 88 -5.85 -12.28 10.44
N GLY A 89 -4.64 -11.70 10.42
CA GLY A 89 -3.68 -11.82 9.31
C GLY A 89 -3.22 -13.26 9.11
N PHE A 90 -2.89 -13.97 10.19
CA PHE A 90 -2.55 -15.39 10.13
C PHE A 90 -3.67 -16.21 9.48
N PHE A 91 -4.91 -16.03 9.95
CA PHE A 91 -6.05 -16.75 9.38
C PHE A 91 -6.33 -16.34 7.92
N GLY A 92 -6.15 -15.07 7.56
CA GLY A 92 -6.30 -14.62 6.18
C GLY A 92 -5.30 -15.30 5.24
N VAL A 93 -4.02 -15.37 5.63
CA VAL A 93 -2.98 -16.06 4.85
C VAL A 93 -3.20 -17.58 4.85
N LEU A 94 -3.67 -18.17 5.95
CA LEU A 94 -4.04 -19.58 5.99
C LEU A 94 -5.16 -19.91 5.00
N VAL A 95 -6.18 -19.06 4.88
CA VAL A 95 -7.25 -19.24 3.88
C VAL A 95 -6.69 -19.07 2.45
N GLN A 96 -5.77 -18.12 2.23
CA GLN A 96 -5.08 -18.02 0.93
C GLN A 96 -4.27 -19.30 0.63
N PHE A 97 -3.60 -19.89 1.62
CA PHE A 97 -2.92 -21.17 1.46
C PHE A 97 -3.90 -22.30 1.11
N ILE A 98 -5.04 -22.39 1.81
CA ILE A 98 -6.08 -23.39 1.53
C ILE A 98 -6.60 -23.26 0.07
N SER A 99 -6.54 -22.09 -0.54
CA SER A 99 -6.94 -21.90 -1.94
C SER A 99 -6.07 -22.65 -2.94
N SER A 100 -4.91 -23.15 -2.53
CA SER A 100 -4.04 -24.00 -3.37
C SER A 100 -4.54 -25.42 -3.58
N PHE A 101 -5.51 -25.90 -2.77
CA PHE A 101 -6.04 -27.26 -2.90
C PHE A 101 -7.14 -27.38 -3.95
N PRO A 102 -8.22 -26.53 -3.97
CA PRO A 102 -9.20 -26.57 -5.02
C PRO A 102 -8.71 -25.88 -6.29
N THR A 103 -9.08 -26.41 -7.44
CA THR A 103 -8.67 -25.87 -8.75
C THR A 103 -9.71 -24.91 -9.34
N GLY A 104 -9.29 -24.06 -10.27
CA GLY A 104 -10.14 -23.16 -11.02
C GLY A 104 -10.88 -22.13 -10.15
N ILE A 105 -12.12 -21.83 -10.51
CA ILE A 105 -12.94 -20.78 -9.85
C ILE A 105 -13.14 -21.03 -8.35
N ALA A 106 -13.26 -22.29 -7.92
CA ALA A 106 -13.43 -22.60 -6.51
C ALA A 106 -12.19 -22.16 -5.68
N GLY A 107 -10.98 -22.47 -6.15
CA GLY A 107 -9.75 -22.00 -5.53
C GLY A 107 -9.65 -20.47 -5.54
N PHE A 108 -10.03 -19.85 -6.63
CA PHE A 108 -10.06 -18.39 -6.74
C PHE A 108 -10.99 -17.73 -5.71
N CYS A 109 -12.22 -18.26 -5.53
CA CYS A 109 -13.14 -17.75 -4.51
C CYS A 109 -12.57 -17.87 -3.08
N VAL A 110 -11.92 -18.99 -2.76
CA VAL A 110 -11.25 -19.18 -1.46
C VAL A 110 -10.10 -18.19 -1.29
N TYR A 111 -9.31 -17.97 -2.35
CA TYR A 111 -8.24 -16.95 -2.34
C TYR A 111 -8.79 -15.54 -2.07
N LEU A 112 -9.88 -15.15 -2.74
CA LEU A 112 -10.51 -13.85 -2.54
C LEU A 112 -10.99 -13.66 -1.10
N LEU A 113 -11.57 -14.70 -0.50
CA LEU A 113 -11.96 -14.67 0.91
C LEU A 113 -10.74 -14.48 1.83
N GLY A 114 -9.66 -15.21 1.57
CA GLY A 114 -8.40 -15.06 2.31
C GLY A 114 -7.80 -13.66 2.17
N ALA A 115 -7.82 -13.09 0.97
CA ALA A 115 -7.37 -11.73 0.72
C ALA A 115 -8.21 -10.68 1.48
N PHE A 116 -9.53 -10.86 1.53
CA PHE A 116 -10.44 -10.00 2.28
C PHE A 116 -10.17 -10.06 3.79
N ILE A 117 -9.99 -11.26 4.34
CA ILE A 117 -9.65 -11.44 5.77
C ILE A 117 -8.28 -10.80 6.06
N SER A 118 -7.28 -10.99 5.20
CA SER A 118 -5.97 -10.33 5.32
C SER A 118 -6.09 -8.82 5.32
N GLY A 119 -7.00 -8.26 4.53
CA GLY A 119 -7.28 -6.83 4.48
C GLY A 119 -7.76 -6.25 5.81
N PHE A 120 -8.58 -6.97 6.58
CA PHE A 120 -8.94 -6.56 7.94
C PHE A 120 -7.71 -6.45 8.85
N SER A 121 -6.81 -7.43 8.78
CA SER A 121 -5.54 -7.41 9.51
C SER A 121 -4.73 -6.17 9.18
N VAL A 122 -4.50 -5.93 7.89
CA VAL A 122 -3.68 -4.82 7.41
C VAL A 122 -4.27 -3.47 7.85
N CYS A 123 -5.60 -3.32 7.80
CA CYS A 123 -6.29 -2.13 8.28
C CYS A 123 -6.10 -1.91 9.79
N ILE A 124 -6.31 -2.95 10.61
CA ILE A 124 -6.12 -2.87 12.06
C ILE A 124 -4.67 -2.49 12.38
N LEU A 125 -3.70 -3.18 11.77
CA LEU A 125 -2.29 -2.95 12.03
C LEU A 125 -1.84 -1.54 11.61
N ASN A 126 -2.29 -1.04 10.46
CA ASN A 126 -2.03 0.35 10.03
C ASN A 126 -2.58 1.37 11.03
N THR A 127 -3.75 1.11 11.59
CA THR A 127 -4.37 1.98 12.59
C THR A 127 -3.59 1.99 13.91
N VAL A 128 -2.95 0.87 14.27
CA VAL A 128 -2.14 0.73 15.50
C VAL A 128 -0.76 1.37 15.36
N VAL A 129 -0.06 1.05 14.27
CA VAL A 129 1.39 1.25 14.17
C VAL A 129 1.76 2.73 14.08
N ASN A 130 1.05 3.51 13.28
CA ASN A 130 1.35 4.92 13.06
C ASN A 130 1.25 5.77 14.35
N PRO A 131 0.11 5.78 15.08
CA PRO A 131 0.02 6.56 16.30
C PRO A 131 0.89 5.99 17.43
N MET A 132 1.09 4.68 17.49
CA MET A 132 1.92 4.06 18.51
C MET A 132 3.39 4.47 18.38
N LEU A 133 3.96 4.51 17.17
CA LEU A 133 5.32 5.02 16.95
C LEU A 133 5.45 6.49 17.32
N ASN A 134 4.43 7.30 17.03
CA ASN A 134 4.43 8.70 17.43
C ASN A 134 4.45 8.86 18.96
N LEU A 135 3.63 8.09 19.66
CA LEU A 135 3.58 8.08 21.13
C LEU A 135 4.91 7.59 21.75
N LEU A 136 5.46 6.50 21.24
CA LEU A 136 6.74 5.94 21.71
C LEU A 136 7.91 6.90 21.46
N GLY A 137 7.82 7.72 20.42
CA GLY A 137 8.76 8.79 20.15
C GLY A 137 8.63 10.02 21.06
N GLY A 138 7.57 10.09 21.88
CA GLY A 138 7.25 11.27 22.69
C GLY A 138 6.61 12.40 21.89
N GLY A 139 6.07 12.11 20.70
CA GLY A 139 5.50 13.11 19.79
C GLY A 139 6.55 13.93 19.03
N GLY A 140 6.09 14.95 18.31
CA GLY A 140 6.95 15.91 17.62
C GLY A 140 7.95 15.26 16.63
N ASN A 141 9.15 15.83 16.56
CA ASN A 141 10.17 15.42 15.58
C ASN A 141 10.62 13.96 15.73
N ARG A 142 10.75 13.45 16.96
CA ARG A 142 11.18 12.07 17.19
C ARG A 142 10.10 11.06 16.81
N GLY A 143 8.83 11.34 17.08
CA GLY A 143 7.70 10.54 16.61
C GLY A 143 7.65 10.49 15.09
N ASN A 144 7.85 11.62 14.43
CA ASN A 144 7.93 11.71 12.97
C ASN A 144 9.11 10.91 12.41
N GLN A 145 10.29 10.96 13.05
CA GLN A 145 11.45 10.16 12.63
C GLN A 145 11.17 8.66 12.71
N LEU A 146 10.55 8.19 13.79
CA LEU A 146 10.18 6.78 13.93
C LEU A 146 9.18 6.33 12.86
N ASN A 147 8.19 7.16 12.55
CA ASN A 147 7.25 6.88 11.45
C ASN A 147 7.94 6.86 10.08
N LEU A 148 8.93 7.73 9.86
CA LEU A 148 9.75 7.71 8.64
C LEU A 148 10.54 6.41 8.50
N ILE A 149 11.19 5.94 9.57
CA ILE A 149 11.91 4.67 9.59
C ILE A 149 10.94 3.51 9.32
N GLY A 150 9.77 3.50 9.97
CA GLY A 150 8.72 2.51 9.72
C GLY A 150 8.27 2.51 8.25
N GLY A 151 8.01 3.69 7.68
CA GLY A 151 7.68 3.86 6.26
C GLY A 151 8.78 3.39 5.31
N THR A 152 10.05 3.55 5.70
CA THR A 152 11.20 3.02 4.95
C THR A 152 11.20 1.49 4.94
N LEU A 153 10.97 0.85 6.09
CA LEU A 153 10.85 -0.61 6.19
C LEU A 153 9.64 -1.13 5.41
N ASN A 154 8.53 -0.40 5.43
CA ASN A 154 7.36 -0.71 4.62
C ASN A 154 7.72 -0.73 3.12
N SER A 155 8.39 0.32 2.61
CA SER A 155 8.82 0.38 1.21
C SER A 155 9.84 -0.69 0.85
N LEU A 156 10.78 -1.00 1.76
CA LEU A 156 11.76 -2.08 1.55
C LEU A 156 11.05 -3.43 1.41
N THR A 157 10.12 -3.74 2.30
CA THR A 157 9.35 -4.99 2.22
C THR A 157 8.45 -5.01 0.98
N GLY A 158 7.85 -3.86 0.63
CA GLY A 158 7.11 -3.69 -0.62
C GLY A 158 7.97 -3.96 -1.86
N THR A 159 9.27 -3.65 -1.80
CA THR A 159 10.25 -4.00 -2.83
C THR A 159 10.53 -5.51 -2.89
N LEU A 160 10.79 -6.12 -1.74
CA LEU A 160 11.19 -7.53 -1.68
C LEU A 160 10.05 -8.50 -2.03
N THR A 161 8.80 -8.17 -1.68
CA THR A 161 7.65 -9.06 -1.87
C THR A 161 7.40 -9.43 -3.34
N PRO A 162 7.20 -8.49 -4.28
CA PRO A 162 6.99 -8.84 -5.69
C PRO A 162 8.20 -9.51 -6.32
N MET A 163 9.42 -9.15 -5.90
CA MET A 163 10.64 -9.83 -6.34
C MET A 163 10.66 -11.30 -5.94
N LEU A 164 10.32 -11.59 -4.67
CA LEU A 164 10.29 -12.96 -4.15
C LEU A 164 9.24 -13.79 -4.88
N VAL A 165 8.02 -13.28 -5.00
CA VAL A 165 6.94 -13.99 -5.70
C VAL A 165 7.26 -14.17 -7.17
N GLY A 166 7.74 -13.13 -7.86
CA GLY A 166 8.14 -13.20 -9.27
C GLY A 166 9.26 -14.22 -9.51
N ALA A 167 10.25 -14.28 -8.60
CA ALA A 167 11.36 -15.24 -8.70
C ALA A 167 10.91 -16.70 -8.50
N LEU A 168 9.89 -16.94 -7.64
CA LEU A 168 9.34 -18.29 -7.44
C LEU A 168 8.49 -18.76 -8.62
N ILE A 169 7.76 -17.84 -9.28
CA ILE A 169 6.89 -18.16 -10.41
C ILE A 169 7.73 -18.39 -11.68
N GLY A 170 8.75 -17.55 -11.92
CA GLY A 170 9.59 -17.58 -13.12
C GLY A 170 8.80 -17.23 -14.38
N GLU A 171 8.18 -18.23 -15.00
CA GLU A 171 7.29 -18.10 -16.16
C GLU A 171 5.85 -18.46 -15.76
N VAL A 172 4.91 -17.61 -16.16
CA VAL A 172 3.50 -17.91 -15.97
C VAL A 172 2.98 -18.71 -17.14
N THR A 173 2.62 -19.95 -16.87
CA THR A 173 2.03 -20.88 -17.84
C THR A 173 0.63 -21.30 -17.36
N LYS A 174 -0.11 -22.01 -18.20
CA LYS A 174 -1.40 -22.60 -17.80
C LYS A 174 -1.27 -23.65 -16.69
N SER A 175 -0.05 -24.17 -16.47
CA SER A 175 0.26 -25.12 -15.40
C SER A 175 0.70 -24.44 -14.09
N THR A 176 1.00 -23.15 -14.12
CA THR A 176 1.37 -22.40 -12.90
C THR A 176 0.17 -22.34 -11.97
N GLN A 177 0.34 -22.77 -10.73
CA GLN A 177 -0.74 -22.87 -9.73
C GLN A 177 -0.43 -22.04 -8.49
N MET A 178 -1.45 -21.81 -7.68
CA MET A 178 -1.30 -21.15 -6.37
C MET A 178 -0.31 -21.90 -5.47
N ALA A 179 -0.16 -23.22 -5.64
CA ALA A 179 0.79 -24.05 -4.90
C ALA A 179 2.25 -23.64 -5.11
N ASP A 180 2.60 -23.04 -6.25
CA ASP A 180 3.98 -22.61 -6.57
C ASP A 180 4.47 -21.48 -5.67
N VAL A 181 3.55 -20.72 -5.04
CA VAL A 181 3.85 -19.66 -4.08
C VAL A 181 3.61 -20.06 -2.62
N ASN A 182 3.33 -21.32 -2.33
CA ASN A 182 3.08 -21.78 -0.96
C ASN A 182 4.24 -21.47 -0.01
N LEU A 183 5.49 -21.46 -0.49
CA LEU A 183 6.64 -21.07 0.33
C LEU A 183 6.49 -19.65 0.90
N VAL A 184 6.01 -18.70 0.09
CA VAL A 184 5.76 -17.32 0.53
C VAL A 184 4.67 -17.28 1.60
N LEU A 185 3.60 -18.08 1.42
CA LEU A 185 2.50 -18.15 2.38
C LEU A 185 2.93 -18.82 3.69
N TYR A 186 3.80 -19.84 3.64
CA TYR A 186 4.39 -20.42 4.86
C TYR A 186 5.24 -19.41 5.61
N ILE A 187 6.08 -18.64 4.91
CA ILE A 187 6.87 -17.56 5.50
C ILE A 187 5.94 -16.54 6.16
N ALA A 188 4.87 -16.11 5.46
CA ALA A 188 3.90 -15.17 6.00
C ALA A 188 3.24 -15.70 7.28
N MET A 189 2.76 -16.95 7.27
CA MET A 189 2.14 -17.57 8.46
C MET A 189 3.13 -17.68 9.62
N ALA A 190 4.37 -18.09 9.37
CA ALA A 190 5.41 -18.17 10.38
C ALA A 190 5.73 -16.80 10.99
N VAL A 191 5.79 -15.76 10.16
CA VAL A 191 6.01 -14.38 10.58
C VAL A 191 4.85 -13.87 11.44
N PHE A 192 3.59 -14.09 11.04
CA PHE A 192 2.42 -13.75 11.86
C PHE A 192 2.40 -14.49 13.19
N ALA A 193 2.64 -15.80 13.19
CA ALA A 193 2.68 -16.60 14.42
C ALA A 193 3.80 -16.14 15.37
N GLY A 194 5.01 -15.92 14.83
CA GLY A 194 6.15 -15.41 15.60
C GLY A 194 5.88 -14.03 16.19
N ALA A 195 5.29 -13.13 15.40
CA ALA A 195 4.91 -11.79 15.85
C ALA A 195 3.85 -11.83 16.95
N PHE A 196 2.85 -12.74 16.84
CA PHE A 196 1.83 -12.91 17.86
C PHE A 196 2.44 -13.35 19.19
N VAL A 197 3.29 -14.37 19.14
CA VAL A 197 3.99 -14.88 20.32
C VAL A 197 4.87 -13.80 20.93
N ALA A 198 5.72 -13.15 20.12
CA ALA A 198 6.60 -12.10 20.59
C ALA A 198 5.83 -10.96 21.26
N LEU A 199 4.78 -10.44 20.60
CA LEU A 199 3.99 -9.31 21.10
C LEU A 199 3.24 -9.67 22.40
N THR A 200 2.86 -10.93 22.59
CA THR A 200 2.19 -11.38 23.81
C THR A 200 3.06 -11.14 25.04
N PHE A 201 4.37 -11.36 24.94
CA PHE A 201 5.31 -11.19 26.06
C PHE A 201 5.86 -9.77 26.20
N ILE A 202 5.74 -8.90 25.19
CA ILE A 202 6.24 -7.53 25.25
C ILE A 202 5.27 -6.64 26.05
N PRO A 203 5.73 -5.98 27.13
CA PRO A 203 4.91 -5.02 27.88
C PRO A 203 4.81 -3.73 27.09
N ILE A 204 3.64 -3.47 26.50
CA ILE A 204 3.31 -2.19 25.88
C ILE A 204 2.35 -1.45 26.80
N GLN A 205 2.71 -0.22 27.17
CA GLN A 205 1.82 0.66 27.91
C GLN A 205 0.86 1.32 26.92
N ASP A 206 -0.43 1.31 27.24
CA ASP A 206 -1.49 1.92 26.43
C ASP A 206 -1.84 3.31 27.02
N PRO A 207 -1.21 4.40 26.54
CA PRO A 207 -1.37 5.73 27.13
C PRO A 207 -2.74 6.36 26.91
N GLU A 208 -3.53 5.82 25.97
CA GLU A 208 -4.84 6.37 25.60
C GLU A 208 -6.03 5.56 26.11
N LEU A 209 -5.78 4.43 26.80
CA LEU A 209 -6.87 3.62 27.36
C LEU A 209 -7.64 4.44 28.39
N GLY A 210 -8.91 4.74 28.13
CA GLY A 210 -9.78 5.48 29.04
C GLY A 210 -9.68 7.01 28.95
N LYS A 211 -8.90 7.59 28.05
CA LYS A 211 -8.80 9.05 27.85
C LYS A 211 -9.91 9.65 26.97
N VAL A 212 -10.63 8.84 26.21
CA VAL A 212 -11.77 9.32 25.44
C VAL A 212 -12.96 9.45 26.40
N THR A 213 -13.11 10.61 27.00
CA THR A 213 -14.31 10.99 27.73
C THR A 213 -15.45 11.22 26.75
N ALA A 214 -16.63 10.73 27.13
CA ALA A 214 -17.88 10.84 26.35
C ALA A 214 -18.40 12.27 26.18
N GLU A 215 -17.64 13.30 26.60
CA GLU A 215 -18.10 14.68 26.77
C GLU A 215 -17.73 15.67 25.67
N THR A 216 -16.89 15.26 24.69
CA THR A 216 -16.59 16.18 23.58
C THR A 216 -17.78 16.22 22.61
N LYS A 217 -18.65 17.22 22.79
CA LYS A 217 -19.73 17.50 21.85
C LYS A 217 -19.13 18.06 20.55
N PHE A 218 -19.28 17.33 19.48
CA PHE A 218 -18.93 17.78 18.15
C PHE A 218 -20.15 18.45 17.53
N GLU A 219 -20.15 19.80 17.44
CA GLU A 219 -21.21 20.56 16.78
C GLU A 219 -21.15 20.43 15.26
N HIS A 220 -19.97 20.17 14.71
CA HIS A 220 -19.71 19.98 13.31
C HIS A 220 -19.04 18.62 13.07
N SER A 221 -18.83 18.28 11.79
CA SER A 221 -18.11 17.07 11.36
C SER A 221 -16.98 17.45 10.41
N PRO A 222 -16.02 16.55 10.13
CA PRO A 222 -14.98 16.80 9.11
C PRO A 222 -15.55 17.18 7.73
N TRP A 223 -16.77 16.73 7.42
CA TRP A 223 -17.48 17.07 6.17
C TRP A 223 -17.88 18.53 6.06
N SER A 224 -17.94 19.27 7.17
CA SER A 224 -18.22 20.71 7.19
C SER A 224 -17.04 21.54 6.63
N PHE A 225 -15.84 20.95 6.57
CA PHE A 225 -14.64 21.61 6.06
C PHE A 225 -14.44 21.24 4.59
N ARG A 226 -14.59 22.22 3.69
CA ARG A 226 -14.48 22.01 2.25
C ARG A 226 -13.16 21.34 1.83
N HIS A 227 -12.02 21.80 2.36
CA HIS A 227 -10.71 21.27 2.02
C HIS A 227 -10.52 19.82 2.51
N CYS A 228 -11.12 19.45 3.63
CA CYS A 228 -11.14 18.07 4.12
C CYS A 228 -12.02 17.19 3.22
N THR A 229 -13.25 17.62 2.93
CA THR A 229 -14.19 16.89 2.05
C THR A 229 -13.61 16.65 0.67
N LEU A 230 -13.03 17.68 0.06
CA LEU A 230 -12.32 17.53 -1.22
C LEU A 230 -11.04 16.70 -1.07
N GLY A 231 -10.41 16.67 0.12
CA GLY A 231 -9.22 15.92 0.45
C GLY A 231 -9.44 14.42 0.62
N VAL A 232 -10.68 13.99 0.84
CA VAL A 232 -11.07 12.56 0.89
C VAL A 232 -10.82 11.87 -0.44
N ILE A 233 -11.13 12.54 -1.56
CA ILE A 233 -10.94 11.99 -2.90
C ILE A 233 -9.45 11.81 -3.25
N PRO A 234 -8.53 12.78 -3.02
CA PRO A 234 -7.09 12.57 -3.24
C PRO A 234 -6.52 11.38 -2.48
N ILE A 235 -6.95 11.12 -1.24
CA ILE A 235 -6.50 9.92 -0.51
C ILE A 235 -6.94 8.66 -1.25
N PHE A 236 -8.19 8.59 -1.67
CA PHE A 236 -8.73 7.46 -2.42
C PHE A 236 -7.95 7.22 -3.73
N VAL A 237 -7.79 8.25 -4.55
CA VAL A 237 -7.11 8.10 -5.85
C VAL A 237 -5.61 7.91 -5.69
N TYR A 238 -4.99 8.53 -4.67
CA TYR A 238 -3.56 8.38 -4.41
C TYR A 238 -3.18 6.92 -4.12
N VAL A 239 -3.89 6.26 -3.18
CA VAL A 239 -3.60 4.86 -2.86
C VAL A 239 -3.83 3.97 -4.07
N GLY A 240 -4.83 4.30 -4.90
CA GLY A 240 -5.05 3.63 -6.17
C GLY A 240 -3.90 3.78 -7.16
N VAL A 241 -3.30 4.95 -7.26
CA VAL A 241 -2.11 5.21 -8.09
C VAL A 241 -0.89 4.51 -7.52
N GLU A 242 -0.66 4.63 -6.21
CA GLU A 242 0.50 4.07 -5.49
C GLU A 242 0.62 2.55 -5.70
N VAL A 243 -0.48 1.84 -5.54
CA VAL A 243 -0.52 0.36 -5.66
C VAL A 243 -0.75 -0.07 -7.11
N GLY A 244 -1.54 0.69 -7.84
CA GLY A 244 -1.99 0.33 -9.17
C GLY A 244 -0.93 0.44 -10.25
N ILE A 245 -0.08 1.46 -10.23
CA ILE A 245 0.99 1.60 -11.22
C ILE A 245 1.92 0.37 -11.20
N PRO A 246 2.54 -0.01 -10.06
CA PRO A 246 3.43 -1.17 -10.03
C PRO A 246 2.67 -2.48 -10.23
N GLY A 247 1.42 -2.60 -9.77
CA GLY A 247 0.59 -3.78 -9.98
C GLY A 247 0.28 -4.02 -11.46
N ALA A 248 -0.21 -3.01 -12.16
CA ALA A 248 -0.51 -3.10 -13.59
C ALA A 248 0.76 -3.28 -14.43
N LEU A 249 1.89 -2.67 -14.00
CA LEU A 249 3.19 -2.86 -14.64
C LEU A 249 3.67 -4.31 -14.51
N ASN A 250 3.50 -4.93 -13.34
CA ASN A 250 3.81 -6.35 -13.15
C ASN A 250 2.98 -7.23 -14.10
N PHE A 251 1.67 -6.96 -14.23
CA PHE A 251 0.80 -7.67 -15.17
C PHE A 251 1.25 -7.50 -16.62
N TYR A 252 1.60 -6.29 -17.02
CA TYR A 252 2.08 -5.99 -18.37
C TYR A 252 3.38 -6.73 -18.73
N LEU A 253 4.35 -6.71 -17.81
CA LEU A 253 5.65 -7.34 -18.03
C LEU A 253 5.59 -8.87 -17.92
N SER A 254 4.71 -9.39 -17.07
CA SER A 254 4.53 -10.84 -16.90
C SER A 254 3.65 -11.49 -17.97
N ASP A 255 3.00 -10.70 -18.82
CA ASP A 255 2.14 -11.19 -19.87
C ASP A 255 2.98 -11.56 -21.11
N THR A 256 3.10 -12.86 -21.38
CA THR A 256 3.87 -13.40 -22.53
C THR A 256 3.10 -13.36 -23.85
N THR A 257 1.84 -12.90 -23.84
CA THR A 257 1.02 -12.74 -25.06
C THR A 257 1.41 -11.47 -25.82
N GLU A 258 0.89 -11.33 -27.04
CA GLU A 258 1.08 -10.12 -27.85
C GLU A 258 0.58 -8.83 -27.15
N LYS A 259 -0.30 -8.94 -26.17
CA LYS A 259 -0.81 -7.82 -25.37
C LYS A 259 0.23 -7.32 -24.37
N GLY A 260 1.14 -8.18 -23.92
CA GLY A 260 2.19 -7.87 -22.95
C GLY A 260 3.36 -7.09 -23.54
N ALA A 261 4.41 -6.99 -22.74
CA ALA A 261 5.64 -6.26 -23.05
C ALA A 261 6.53 -6.91 -24.12
N GLY A 262 6.21 -8.12 -24.54
CA GLY A 262 7.02 -8.89 -25.48
C GLY A 262 8.16 -9.69 -24.82
N LEU A 263 8.13 -9.84 -23.48
CA LEU A 263 9.05 -10.71 -22.75
C LEU A 263 8.59 -12.15 -22.88
N LEU A 264 9.48 -13.04 -23.32
CA LEU A 264 9.16 -14.45 -23.52
C LEU A 264 9.76 -15.35 -22.44
N GLU A 265 10.92 -14.95 -21.88
CA GLU A 265 11.64 -15.73 -20.88
C GLU A 265 11.64 -15.00 -19.53
N ASN A 266 11.40 -15.73 -18.45
CA ASN A 266 11.41 -15.20 -17.08
C ASN A 266 10.53 -13.96 -16.88
N ALA A 267 9.45 -13.83 -17.64
CA ALA A 267 8.60 -12.64 -17.69
C ALA A 267 8.07 -12.24 -16.31
N ALA A 268 7.62 -13.20 -15.49
CA ALA A 268 7.12 -12.91 -14.14
C ALA A 268 8.25 -12.49 -13.17
N THR A 269 9.45 -13.07 -13.32
CA THR A 269 10.64 -12.67 -12.54
C THR A 269 11.02 -11.23 -12.86
N ILE A 270 11.09 -10.89 -14.16
CA ILE A 270 11.38 -9.53 -14.62
C ILE A 270 10.28 -8.56 -14.17
N GLY A 271 9.03 -8.94 -14.36
CA GLY A 271 7.87 -8.14 -13.94
C GLY A 271 7.88 -7.81 -12.46
N GLY A 272 8.11 -8.82 -11.61
CA GLY A 272 8.25 -8.64 -10.16
C GLY A 272 9.43 -7.75 -9.77
N ALA A 273 10.60 -7.95 -10.41
CA ALA A 273 11.80 -7.16 -10.13
C ALA A 273 11.66 -5.70 -10.58
N VAL A 274 11.04 -5.44 -11.73
CA VAL A 274 10.78 -4.07 -12.22
C VAL A 274 9.72 -3.37 -11.37
N ALA A 275 8.64 -4.07 -10.99
CA ALA A 275 7.64 -3.52 -10.06
C ALA A 275 8.26 -3.20 -8.69
N ALA A 276 9.21 -4.01 -8.24
CA ALA A 276 9.97 -3.76 -7.01
C ALA A 276 10.78 -2.46 -7.08
N MET A 277 11.32 -2.11 -8.23
CA MET A 277 12.06 -0.85 -8.39
C MET A 277 11.19 0.40 -8.19
N TYR A 278 9.89 0.32 -8.48
CA TYR A 278 8.95 1.40 -8.15
C TYR A 278 8.94 1.68 -6.63
N TRP A 279 8.85 0.62 -5.81
CA TRP A 279 8.88 0.74 -4.35
C TRP A 279 10.24 1.19 -3.82
N LEU A 280 11.32 0.76 -4.46
CA LEU A 280 12.68 1.22 -4.14
C LEU A 280 12.83 2.72 -4.41
N LEU A 281 12.35 3.21 -5.57
CA LEU A 281 12.37 4.64 -5.86
C LEU A 281 11.46 5.44 -4.93
N MET A 282 10.33 4.86 -4.53
CA MET A 282 9.46 5.47 -3.51
C MET A 282 10.20 5.59 -2.16
N LEU A 283 10.97 4.57 -1.75
CA LEU A 283 11.83 4.64 -0.57
C LEU A 283 12.84 5.78 -0.70
N CYS A 284 13.56 5.86 -1.82
CA CYS A 284 14.51 6.95 -2.09
C CYS A 284 13.82 8.32 -2.03
N GLY A 285 12.65 8.45 -2.63
CA GLY A 285 11.87 9.68 -2.61
C GLY A 285 11.43 10.08 -1.20
N ARG A 286 11.01 9.13 -0.36
CA ARG A 286 10.67 9.37 1.05
C ARG A 286 11.88 9.87 1.85
N LEU A 287 13.07 9.28 1.65
CA LEU A 287 14.30 9.72 2.30
C LEU A 287 14.67 11.15 1.88
N VAL A 288 14.67 11.44 0.56
CA VAL A 288 14.96 12.77 0.03
C VAL A 288 13.96 13.81 0.53
N SER A 289 12.68 13.46 0.57
CA SER A 289 11.62 14.36 1.02
C SER A 289 11.77 14.74 2.50
N GLY A 290 12.31 13.85 3.33
CA GLY A 290 12.62 14.14 4.74
C GLY A 290 13.59 15.31 4.90
N PHE A 291 14.54 15.52 3.96
CA PHE A 291 15.46 16.65 3.96
C PHE A 291 14.84 17.94 3.38
N ILE A 292 13.80 17.81 2.57
CA ILE A 292 13.17 18.93 1.83
C ILE A 292 11.92 19.44 2.55
N ALA A 293 11.22 18.60 3.32
CA ALA A 293 9.92 18.88 3.92
C ALA A 293 9.89 20.14 4.84
N GLY A 294 11.04 20.56 5.37
CA GLY A 294 11.14 21.80 6.16
C GLY A 294 11.30 23.08 5.31
N LYS A 295 11.55 22.94 4.01
CA LYS A 295 11.90 24.08 3.12
C LYS A 295 10.83 24.35 2.05
N VAL A 296 10.04 23.35 1.71
CA VAL A 296 9.03 23.41 0.63
C VAL A 296 7.67 23.02 1.20
N SER A 297 6.63 23.79 0.87
CA SER A 297 5.28 23.49 1.37
C SER A 297 4.71 22.20 0.76
N SER A 298 3.85 21.51 1.51
CA SER A 298 3.13 20.29 1.04
C SER A 298 2.38 20.55 -0.28
N ARG A 299 1.84 21.76 -0.45
CA ARG A 299 1.14 22.17 -1.67
C ARG A 299 2.08 22.23 -2.88
N GLN A 300 3.24 22.86 -2.73
CA GLN A 300 4.24 22.98 -3.82
C GLN A 300 4.80 21.61 -4.21
N LEU A 301 5.14 20.78 -3.22
CA LEU A 301 5.59 19.41 -3.44
C LEU A 301 4.55 18.61 -4.21
N MET A 302 3.29 18.68 -3.80
CA MET A 302 2.21 17.95 -4.45
C MET A 302 1.98 18.43 -5.89
N LEU A 303 2.03 19.75 -6.16
CA LEU A 303 1.92 20.30 -7.52
C LEU A 303 3.05 19.80 -8.42
N ALA A 304 4.29 19.86 -7.95
CA ALA A 304 5.44 19.42 -8.72
C ALA A 304 5.38 17.92 -9.04
N THR A 305 5.12 17.08 -8.03
CA THR A 305 5.12 15.62 -8.21
C THR A 305 3.94 15.11 -9.02
N THR A 306 2.74 15.70 -8.88
CA THR A 306 1.59 15.33 -9.72
C THR A 306 1.79 15.76 -11.16
N CYS A 307 2.38 16.94 -11.41
CA CYS A 307 2.71 17.40 -12.76
C CYS A 307 3.71 16.46 -13.44
N VAL A 308 4.83 16.16 -12.77
CA VAL A 308 5.84 15.22 -13.29
C VAL A 308 5.24 13.82 -13.50
N GLY A 309 4.45 13.32 -12.53
CA GLY A 309 3.78 12.02 -12.64
C GLY A 309 2.83 11.95 -13.85
N MET A 310 2.06 12.99 -14.12
CA MET A 310 1.21 13.05 -15.32
C MET A 310 2.03 13.00 -16.62
N ILE A 311 3.14 13.72 -16.68
CA ILE A 311 4.03 13.71 -17.86
C ILE A 311 4.61 12.31 -18.07
N LEU A 312 5.08 11.66 -17.01
CA LEU A 312 5.66 10.31 -17.08
C LEU A 312 4.62 9.26 -17.52
N ILE A 313 3.41 9.31 -16.97
CA ILE A 313 2.32 8.40 -17.35
C ILE A 313 1.93 8.63 -18.81
N LEU A 314 1.74 9.90 -19.22
CA LEU A 314 1.36 10.22 -20.58
C LEU A 314 2.42 9.77 -21.58
N ALA A 315 3.71 10.01 -21.27
CA ALA A 315 4.82 9.53 -22.11
C ALA A 315 4.84 8.00 -22.21
N ALA A 316 4.61 7.30 -21.08
CA ALA A 316 4.54 5.84 -21.07
C ALA A 316 3.40 5.28 -21.93
N MET A 317 2.25 5.98 -21.96
CA MET A 317 1.09 5.58 -22.77
C MET A 317 1.31 5.74 -24.27
N VAL A 318 2.10 6.72 -24.69
CA VAL A 318 2.31 7.06 -26.12
C VAL A 318 3.48 6.30 -26.72
N LEU A 319 4.49 5.95 -25.92
CA LEU A 319 5.68 5.27 -26.42
C LEU A 319 5.39 3.84 -26.90
N PRO A 320 5.88 3.44 -28.09
CA PRO A 320 5.71 2.10 -28.59
C PRO A 320 6.51 1.09 -27.76
N LYS A 321 5.99 -0.13 -27.61
CA LYS A 321 6.67 -1.21 -26.89
C LYS A 321 8.01 -1.65 -27.49
N THR A 322 8.26 -1.30 -28.73
CA THR A 322 9.53 -1.54 -29.44
C THR A 322 10.66 -0.63 -28.96
N SER A 323 10.34 0.51 -28.35
CA SER A 323 11.33 1.35 -27.70
C SER A 323 11.75 0.71 -26.38
N THR A 324 12.95 0.16 -26.32
CA THR A 324 13.44 -0.60 -25.17
C THR A 324 14.63 0.06 -24.48
N VAL A 325 14.81 -0.28 -23.23
CA VAL A 325 15.94 0.15 -22.38
C VAL A 325 16.43 -1.02 -21.54
N THR A 326 17.71 -1.07 -21.29
CA THR A 326 18.30 -2.04 -20.36
C THR A 326 18.20 -1.47 -18.94
N MET A 327 17.45 -2.16 -18.08
CA MET A 327 17.32 -1.80 -16.66
C MET A 327 18.14 -2.74 -15.79
N PRO A 328 18.91 -2.21 -14.81
CA PRO A 328 19.53 -3.04 -13.80
C PRO A 328 18.45 -3.62 -12.88
N LEU A 329 18.53 -4.91 -12.60
CA LEU A 329 17.61 -5.63 -11.72
C LEU A 329 18.42 -6.34 -10.63
N PHE A 330 17.84 -6.44 -9.44
CA PHE A 330 18.43 -7.26 -8.38
C PHE A 330 17.72 -8.60 -8.33
N SER A 331 18.48 -9.69 -8.44
CA SER A 331 17.97 -11.05 -8.27
C SER A 331 18.06 -11.45 -6.80
N ILE A 332 16.90 -11.68 -6.17
CA ILE A 332 16.84 -12.13 -4.79
C ILE A 332 17.28 -13.59 -4.62
N MET A 333 17.18 -14.40 -5.70
CA MET A 333 17.55 -15.82 -5.65
C MET A 333 19.07 -16.01 -5.67
N THR A 334 19.78 -15.19 -6.45
CA THR A 334 21.24 -15.28 -6.62
C THR A 334 22.01 -14.21 -5.84
N PHE A 335 21.31 -13.30 -5.18
CA PHE A 335 21.88 -12.11 -4.51
C PHE A 335 22.85 -11.33 -5.40
N SER A 336 22.51 -11.22 -6.69
CA SER A 336 23.34 -10.56 -7.69
C SER A 336 22.55 -9.55 -8.51
N PHE A 337 23.27 -8.58 -9.08
CA PHE A 337 22.69 -7.67 -10.05
C PHE A 337 22.68 -8.32 -11.42
N THR A 338 21.53 -8.27 -12.07
CA THR A 338 21.29 -8.69 -13.45
C THR A 338 20.76 -7.50 -14.24
N SER A 339 20.51 -7.70 -15.51
CA SER A 339 19.87 -6.69 -16.35
C SER A 339 18.82 -7.33 -17.24
N ALA A 340 17.75 -6.60 -17.53
CA ALA A 340 16.76 -7.00 -18.51
C ALA A 340 16.46 -5.86 -19.47
N VAL A 341 16.18 -6.23 -20.71
CA VAL A 341 15.69 -5.30 -21.72
C VAL A 341 14.18 -5.22 -21.60
N VAL A 342 13.67 -4.04 -21.28
CA VAL A 342 12.24 -3.78 -21.08
C VAL A 342 11.81 -2.58 -21.89
N PRO A 343 10.51 -2.41 -22.20
CA PRO A 343 10.03 -1.20 -22.84
C PRO A 343 10.35 0.06 -22.02
N VAL A 344 10.66 1.15 -22.67
CA VAL A 344 10.92 2.46 -22.02
C VAL A 344 9.74 2.91 -21.18
N SER A 345 8.52 2.56 -21.58
CA SER A 345 7.30 2.82 -20.79
C SER A 345 7.40 2.23 -19.38
N ALA A 346 8.02 1.07 -19.20
CA ALA A 346 8.22 0.48 -17.87
C ALA A 346 9.15 1.33 -16.99
N LEU A 347 10.24 1.86 -17.53
CA LEU A 347 11.14 2.78 -16.82
C LEU A 347 10.39 4.05 -16.37
N LEU A 348 9.60 4.66 -17.27
CA LEU A 348 8.84 5.87 -16.95
C LEU A 348 7.81 5.63 -15.83
N LEU A 349 7.14 4.48 -15.85
CA LEU A 349 6.19 4.09 -14.81
C LEU A 349 6.88 3.81 -13.47
N VAL A 350 8.07 3.21 -13.48
CA VAL A 350 8.91 3.02 -12.29
C VAL A 350 9.32 4.36 -11.68
N LEU A 351 9.68 5.35 -12.49
CA LEU A 351 10.01 6.70 -12.03
C LEU A 351 8.83 7.41 -11.32
N CYS A 352 7.58 7.02 -11.59
CA CYS A 352 6.42 7.53 -10.84
C CYS A 352 6.49 7.21 -9.35
N GLY A 353 7.28 6.21 -8.93
CA GLY A 353 7.53 5.90 -7.52
C GLY A 353 8.16 7.07 -6.75
N LEU A 354 9.04 7.85 -7.39
CA LEU A 354 9.56 9.10 -6.80
C LEU A 354 8.46 10.13 -6.58
N CYS A 355 7.53 10.24 -7.54
CA CYS A 355 6.44 11.21 -7.46
C CYS A 355 5.45 10.85 -6.34
N THR A 356 5.07 9.58 -6.23
CA THR A 356 4.10 9.10 -5.23
C THR A 356 4.65 9.10 -3.81
N SER A 357 5.97 9.11 -3.63
CA SER A 357 6.64 8.97 -2.34
C SER A 357 6.21 9.97 -1.26
N ILE A 358 5.87 11.20 -1.64
CA ILE A 358 5.52 12.30 -0.73
C ILE A 358 4.01 12.59 -0.67
N MET A 359 3.22 11.98 -1.56
CA MET A 359 1.83 12.40 -1.76
C MET A 359 0.95 12.11 -0.55
N TRP A 360 1.11 10.95 0.10
CA TRP A 360 0.33 10.62 1.31
C TRP A 360 0.42 11.72 2.37
N ALA A 361 1.66 12.05 2.78
CA ALA A 361 1.88 13.06 3.81
C ALA A 361 1.39 14.45 3.38
N SER A 362 1.60 14.80 2.12
CA SER A 362 1.17 16.10 1.60
C SER A 362 -0.35 16.22 1.55
N ILE A 363 -1.06 15.19 1.09
CA ILE A 363 -2.53 15.19 1.04
C ILE A 363 -3.09 15.23 2.46
N PHE A 364 -2.56 14.38 3.36
CA PHE A 364 -3.01 14.32 4.74
C PHE A 364 -2.85 15.69 5.44
N ASN A 365 -1.68 16.31 5.34
CA ASN A 365 -1.40 17.60 5.92
C ASN A 365 -2.35 18.69 5.39
N LEU A 366 -2.54 18.76 4.06
CA LEU A 366 -3.43 19.75 3.44
C LEU A 366 -4.90 19.53 3.81
N ALA A 367 -5.33 18.28 3.92
CA ALA A 367 -6.72 17.95 4.21
C ALA A 367 -7.09 18.08 5.68
N THR A 368 -6.09 18.01 6.59
CA THR A 368 -6.31 18.16 8.05
C THR A 368 -5.93 19.53 8.59
N GLU A 369 -5.45 20.43 7.73
CA GLU A 369 -5.03 21.78 8.14
C GLU A 369 -6.17 22.53 8.82
N GLY A 370 -5.98 22.93 10.10
CA GLY A 370 -6.95 23.70 10.85
C GLY A 370 -8.23 22.96 11.26
N LEU A 371 -8.22 21.61 11.29
CA LEU A 371 -9.37 20.84 11.76
C LEU A 371 -9.44 20.71 13.30
N GLY A 372 -8.35 20.94 14.03
CA GLY A 372 -8.32 20.84 15.49
C GLY A 372 -8.89 19.51 16.00
N LYS A 373 -9.92 19.57 16.87
CA LYS A 373 -10.59 18.40 17.47
C LYS A 373 -11.20 17.42 16.45
N TYR A 374 -11.50 17.86 15.23
CA TYR A 374 -12.08 17.01 14.16
C TYR A 374 -11.05 16.16 13.42
N THR A 375 -9.73 16.38 13.64
CA THR A 375 -8.65 15.67 12.94
C THR A 375 -8.73 14.15 13.14
N ALA A 376 -9.06 13.68 14.33
CA ALA A 376 -9.19 12.25 14.62
C ALA A 376 -10.30 11.58 13.80
N GLN A 377 -11.44 12.26 13.65
CA GLN A 377 -12.56 11.78 12.84
C GLN A 377 -12.21 11.78 11.34
N ALA A 378 -11.52 12.83 10.86
CA ALA A 378 -11.03 12.91 9.48
C ALA A 378 -10.07 11.78 9.17
N SER A 379 -9.14 11.46 10.09
CA SER A 379 -8.19 10.35 9.93
C SER A 379 -8.90 9.00 9.77
N GLY A 380 -9.99 8.76 10.51
CA GLY A 380 -10.80 7.54 10.33
C GLY A 380 -11.44 7.45 8.93
N ILE A 381 -11.95 8.57 8.40
CA ILE A 381 -12.50 8.65 7.05
C ILE A 381 -11.39 8.38 6.02
N PHE A 382 -10.21 8.96 6.20
CA PHE A 382 -9.08 8.74 5.29
C PHE A 382 -8.64 7.27 5.27
N MET A 383 -8.66 6.58 6.41
CA MET A 383 -8.38 5.13 6.45
C MET A 383 -9.42 4.30 5.69
N MET A 384 -10.69 4.68 5.69
CA MET A 384 -11.68 4.03 4.82
C MET A 384 -11.38 4.25 3.34
N MET A 385 -10.89 5.44 2.97
CA MET A 385 -10.58 5.79 1.57
C MET A 385 -9.37 5.06 1.01
N VAL A 386 -8.59 4.39 1.83
CA VAL A 386 -7.52 3.47 1.39
C VAL A 386 -8.08 2.36 0.47
N VAL A 387 -9.39 2.10 0.48
CA VAL A 387 -10.08 1.22 -0.47
C VAL A 387 -9.79 1.58 -1.95
N GLY A 388 -9.41 2.81 -2.24
CA GLY A 388 -8.97 3.25 -3.57
C GLY A 388 -7.82 2.40 -4.15
N GLY A 389 -6.95 1.85 -3.27
CA GLY A 389 -5.88 0.92 -3.65
C GLY A 389 -6.36 -0.39 -4.27
N GLY A 390 -7.63 -0.75 -4.04
CA GLY A 390 -8.28 -1.86 -4.73
C GLY A 390 -9.11 -1.42 -5.94
N VAL A 391 -9.87 -0.34 -5.77
CA VAL A 391 -10.87 0.10 -6.77
C VAL A 391 -10.19 0.59 -8.06
N LEU A 392 -9.18 1.46 -7.98
CA LEU A 392 -8.54 1.98 -9.19
C LEU A 392 -7.83 0.90 -10.01
N PRO A 393 -7.01 0.00 -9.40
CA PRO A 393 -6.41 -1.11 -10.15
C PRO A 393 -7.45 -2.04 -10.77
N LEU A 394 -8.58 -2.27 -10.09
CA LEU A 394 -9.67 -3.08 -10.64
C LEU A 394 -10.28 -2.44 -11.90
N ILE A 395 -10.55 -1.13 -11.83
CA ILE A 395 -11.07 -0.34 -12.96
C ILE A 395 -10.05 -0.34 -14.10
N GLN A 396 -8.78 -0.10 -13.81
CA GLN A 396 -7.71 -0.12 -14.80
C GLN A 396 -7.58 -1.51 -15.44
N GLY A 397 -7.63 -2.58 -14.64
CA GLY A 397 -7.61 -3.96 -15.12
C GLY A 397 -8.80 -4.28 -16.03
N TRP A 398 -9.98 -3.73 -15.73
CA TRP A 398 -11.15 -3.84 -16.60
C TRP A 398 -10.91 -3.16 -17.95
N PHE A 399 -10.45 -1.91 -17.96
CA PHE A 399 -10.14 -1.20 -19.20
C PHE A 399 -9.01 -1.87 -19.98
N SER A 400 -8.00 -2.42 -19.33
CA SER A 400 -6.88 -3.08 -19.99
C SER A 400 -7.28 -4.32 -20.80
N ASN A 401 -8.40 -4.96 -20.46
CA ASN A 401 -8.94 -6.08 -21.24
C ASN A 401 -9.39 -5.66 -22.65
N PHE A 402 -9.86 -4.41 -22.80
CA PHE A 402 -10.42 -3.89 -24.06
C PHE A 402 -9.41 -3.08 -24.86
N MET A 403 -8.68 -2.18 -24.21
CA MET A 403 -7.80 -1.24 -24.88
C MET A 403 -6.30 -1.55 -24.72
N GLY A 404 -5.97 -2.60 -23.98
CA GLY A 404 -4.57 -2.97 -23.67
C GLY A 404 -4.02 -2.26 -22.45
N TYR A 405 -2.82 -2.68 -22.01
CA TYR A 405 -2.23 -2.21 -20.76
C TYR A 405 -1.90 -0.72 -20.78
N MET A 406 -1.11 -0.25 -21.76
CA MET A 406 -0.62 1.13 -21.76
C MET A 406 -1.73 2.18 -21.87
N PRO A 407 -2.70 2.06 -22.80
CA PRO A 407 -3.80 3.01 -22.84
C PRO A 407 -4.63 3.05 -21.57
N SER A 408 -4.81 1.93 -20.86
CA SER A 408 -5.60 1.86 -19.63
C SER A 408 -5.01 2.66 -18.45
N TYR A 409 -3.74 3.09 -18.53
CA TYR A 409 -3.13 3.99 -17.56
C TYR A 409 -3.77 5.38 -17.51
N PHE A 410 -4.69 5.71 -18.45
CA PHE A 410 -5.48 6.93 -18.36
C PHE A 410 -6.23 7.05 -17.02
N VAL A 411 -6.60 5.92 -16.39
CA VAL A 411 -7.22 5.89 -15.06
C VAL A 411 -6.34 6.57 -14.02
N TYR A 412 -5.04 6.24 -14.04
CA TYR A 412 -4.06 6.87 -13.12
C TYR A 412 -3.71 8.30 -13.53
N LEU A 413 -3.74 8.60 -14.83
CA LEU A 413 -3.57 9.96 -15.32
C LEU A 413 -4.68 10.89 -14.81
N LEU A 414 -5.94 10.46 -14.88
CA LEU A 414 -7.09 11.19 -14.33
C LEU A 414 -6.99 11.35 -12.80
N ALA A 415 -6.54 10.31 -12.10
CA ALA A 415 -6.29 10.35 -10.66
C ALA A 415 -5.23 11.42 -10.31
N MET A 416 -4.11 11.44 -11.04
CA MET A 416 -3.06 12.46 -10.88
C MET A 416 -3.58 13.87 -11.20
N ALA A 417 -4.39 14.02 -12.24
CA ALA A 417 -5.01 15.30 -12.60
C ALA A 417 -5.94 15.81 -11.50
N TYR A 418 -6.71 14.93 -10.86
CA TYR A 418 -7.53 15.34 -9.72
C TYR A 418 -6.68 15.77 -8.52
N MET A 419 -5.61 15.06 -8.20
CA MET A 419 -4.69 15.44 -7.13
C MET A 419 -4.01 16.79 -7.42
N PHE A 420 -3.66 17.06 -8.68
CA PHE A 420 -3.14 18.36 -9.13
C PHE A 420 -4.18 19.48 -8.93
N TYR A 421 -5.44 19.25 -9.35
CA TYR A 421 -6.54 20.17 -9.12
C TYR A 421 -6.75 20.46 -7.63
N TYR A 422 -6.70 19.42 -6.79
CA TYR A 422 -6.82 19.57 -5.34
C TYR A 422 -5.71 20.46 -4.77
N ALA A 423 -4.47 20.24 -5.16
CA ALA A 423 -3.34 21.06 -4.73
C ALA A 423 -3.44 22.52 -5.21
N LEU A 424 -4.04 22.77 -6.40
CA LEU A 424 -4.23 24.13 -6.91
C LEU A 424 -5.35 24.88 -6.18
N PHE A 425 -6.50 24.26 -6.03
CA PHE A 425 -7.74 24.93 -5.62
C PHE A 425 -8.42 24.33 -4.40
N GLY A 426 -8.41 22.99 -4.29
CA GLY A 426 -9.22 22.25 -3.31
C GLY A 426 -8.68 22.30 -1.88
N CYS A 427 -7.37 22.43 -1.72
CA CYS A 427 -6.69 22.35 -0.42
C CYS A 427 -6.83 23.60 0.47
N LYS A 428 -7.39 24.69 -0.05
CA LYS A 428 -7.53 25.93 0.72
C LYS A 428 -8.59 25.80 1.81
N ASN A 429 -8.22 26.05 3.07
CA ASN A 429 -9.17 26.15 4.16
C ASN A 429 -9.96 27.47 4.06
N VAL A 430 -11.23 27.35 3.70
CA VAL A 430 -12.18 28.48 3.57
C VAL A 430 -13.16 28.55 4.74
N ASN A 431 -13.19 27.54 5.62
CA ASN A 431 -14.12 27.42 6.73
C ASN A 431 -13.46 27.79 8.06
N LYS A 432 -12.86 28.99 8.13
CA LYS A 432 -12.11 29.47 9.30
C LYS A 432 -13.01 29.92 10.46
N ASP A 433 -14.28 30.06 10.23
CA ASP A 433 -15.34 30.46 11.13
C ASP A 433 -15.86 29.30 12.00
N ILE A 434 -15.52 28.05 11.67
CA ILE A 434 -15.91 26.87 12.45
C ILE A 434 -14.97 26.74 13.66
N PRO A 435 -15.51 26.68 14.91
CA PRO A 435 -14.68 26.51 16.10
C PRO A 435 -14.05 25.12 16.14
N VAL A 436 -12.73 25.07 16.29
CA VAL A 436 -11.90 23.85 16.24
C VAL A 436 -11.22 23.49 17.58
N GLU A 437 -11.41 24.34 18.59
CA GLU A 437 -10.93 24.12 19.97
C GLU A 437 -11.83 23.18 20.77
#